data_412f7a81f816c6e7aa23c580409b614e
#
_entry.id   412f7a81f816c6e7aa23c580409b614e
#
_cell.length_a   1.000
_cell.length_b   1.000
_cell.length_c   1.000
_cell.angle_alpha   90.00
_cell.angle_beta   90.00
_cell.angle_gamma   90.00
#
_symmetry.space_group_name_H-M   'P 1'
#
loop_
_entity.id
_entity.type
_entity.pdbx_description
1 polymer ?
#
loop_
_entity_poly.entity_id
_entity_poly.type
_entity_poly.pdbx_seq_one_letter_code
_entity_poly.pdbx_strand_id
1 'polypeptide(L)'
;MSEMNQKDLVLSINEYAYVLDETKGHVSCLVGPTKMSLSQSDKLVRFDTKTKSFVQCSYDRAKYLFTTIPENWYAILKNPVEDNKHPKTGTANTLPEDVLVGQKINVRGPESFALYPGQMAKVIRGHALRSNQYLLARVYEAASANSHKGEMRDAEGNIVETKSNYVNGQILVIKGTEISFYIPPTGIEVVAIDNNDSN
;
A
#
# COMPACT_ATOMS: atom_id res chain seq x y z
N MET A 1 -44.15 -14.53 0.16
CA MET A 1 -43.10 -13.83 0.90
C MET A 1 -41.83 -14.62 0.70
N SER A 2 -40.95 -14.15 -0.20
CA SER A 2 -39.66 -14.81 -0.42
C SER A 2 -38.77 -14.45 0.77
N GLU A 3 -38.38 -15.44 1.55
CA GLU A 3 -37.27 -15.32 2.50
C GLU A 3 -36.05 -14.81 1.73
N MET A 4 -35.78 -13.51 1.86
CA MET A 4 -34.49 -12.97 1.41
C MET A 4 -33.43 -13.59 2.30
N ASN A 5 -32.74 -14.56 1.76
CA ASN A 5 -31.60 -15.21 2.37
C ASN A 5 -30.56 -14.16 2.69
N GLN A 6 -30.59 -13.65 3.92
CA GLN A 6 -29.61 -12.71 4.44
C GLN A 6 -28.28 -13.43 4.48
N LYS A 7 -27.45 -13.19 3.48
CA LYS A 7 -26.20 -13.91 3.29
C LYS A 7 -25.15 -13.35 4.24
N ASP A 8 -24.73 -14.14 5.21
CA ASP A 8 -23.65 -13.77 6.11
C ASP A 8 -22.35 -13.55 5.32
N LEU A 9 -21.69 -12.43 5.56
CA LEU A 9 -20.33 -12.21 5.07
C LEU A 9 -19.35 -12.90 6.02
N VAL A 10 -18.64 -13.90 5.50
CA VAL A 10 -17.58 -14.60 6.22
C VAL A 10 -16.25 -14.25 5.60
N LEU A 11 -15.36 -13.67 6.39
CA LEU A 11 -14.00 -13.33 6.03
C LEU A 11 -13.02 -14.21 6.81
N SER A 12 -12.11 -14.84 6.10
CA SER A 12 -11.02 -15.64 6.68
C SER A 12 -9.86 -14.74 7.14
N ILE A 13 -8.85 -15.35 7.73
CA ILE A 13 -7.58 -14.67 8.07
C ILE A 13 -6.99 -14.06 6.78
N ASN A 14 -6.51 -12.83 6.87
CA ASN A 14 -5.91 -12.07 5.76
C ASN A 14 -6.89 -11.73 4.61
N GLU A 15 -8.19 -11.82 4.86
CA GLU A 15 -9.22 -11.31 3.95
C GLU A 15 -9.86 -10.04 4.51
N TYR A 16 -10.32 -9.17 3.62
CA TYR A 16 -11.15 -8.02 3.98
C TYR A 16 -12.15 -7.72 2.87
N ALA A 17 -13.18 -6.94 3.18
CA ALA A 17 -14.19 -6.51 2.24
C ALA A 17 -14.66 -5.09 2.54
N TYR A 18 -15.21 -4.43 1.53
CA TYR A 18 -15.84 -3.13 1.70
C TYR A 18 -17.36 -3.27 1.70
N VAL A 19 -17.99 -2.57 2.63
CA VAL A 19 -19.45 -2.51 2.77
C VAL A 19 -19.90 -1.06 2.75
N LEU A 20 -20.80 -0.75 1.83
CA LEU A 20 -21.49 0.53 1.76
C LEU A 20 -22.75 0.44 2.62
N ASP A 21 -22.88 1.28 3.62
CA ASP A 21 -24.12 1.53 4.33
C ASP A 21 -24.92 2.60 3.55
N GLU A 22 -25.97 2.18 2.84
CA GLU A 22 -26.80 3.08 2.03
C GLU A 22 -27.54 4.11 2.89
N THR A 23 -27.79 3.82 4.16
CA THR A 23 -28.49 4.74 5.08
C THR A 23 -27.59 5.89 5.49
N LYS A 24 -26.32 5.61 5.75
CA LYS A 24 -25.33 6.60 6.21
C LYS A 24 -24.48 7.16 5.06
N GLY A 25 -24.48 6.48 3.91
CA GLY A 25 -23.73 6.92 2.74
C GLY A 25 -22.22 6.77 2.85
N HIS A 26 -21.71 5.93 3.76
CA HIS A 26 -20.28 5.71 3.90
C HIS A 26 -19.86 4.25 3.60
N VAL A 27 -18.62 4.08 3.20
CA VAL A 27 -18.02 2.77 2.97
C VAL A 27 -17.11 2.42 4.15
N SER A 28 -17.36 1.26 4.75
CA SER A 28 -16.52 0.72 5.82
C SER A 28 -15.69 -0.47 5.34
N CYS A 29 -14.58 -0.73 6.02
CA CYS A 29 -13.73 -1.90 5.83
C CYS A 29 -14.05 -2.95 6.92
N LEU A 30 -14.38 -4.16 6.51
CA LEU A 30 -14.52 -5.31 7.39
C LEU A 30 -13.28 -6.18 7.22
N VAL A 31 -12.63 -6.52 8.32
CA VAL A 31 -11.34 -7.23 8.30
C VAL A 31 -11.49 -8.58 8.98
N GLY A 32 -11.12 -9.65 8.29
CA GLY A 32 -11.13 -11.02 8.82
C GLY A 32 -10.06 -11.29 9.90
N PRO A 33 -10.23 -12.36 10.67
CA PRO A 33 -11.34 -13.30 10.63
C PRO A 33 -12.60 -12.71 11.29
N THR A 34 -13.72 -12.73 10.60
CA THR A 34 -15.00 -12.27 11.13
C THR A 34 -16.19 -12.87 10.37
N LYS A 35 -17.31 -12.93 11.04
CA LYS A 35 -18.60 -13.26 10.43
C LYS A 35 -19.58 -12.14 10.75
N MET A 36 -20.23 -11.60 9.75
CA MET A 36 -21.19 -10.51 9.90
C MET A 36 -22.42 -10.76 9.03
N SER A 37 -23.59 -10.61 9.63
CA SER A 37 -24.85 -10.59 8.90
C SER A 37 -25.09 -9.18 8.36
N LEU A 38 -25.18 -9.07 7.04
CA LEU A 38 -25.44 -7.79 6.37
C LEU A 38 -26.90 -7.40 6.51
N SER A 39 -27.18 -6.14 6.84
CA SER A 39 -28.52 -5.59 6.84
C SER A 39 -29.04 -5.37 5.41
N GLN A 40 -30.31 -5.00 5.25
CA GLN A 40 -30.87 -4.70 3.93
C GLN A 40 -30.24 -3.46 3.28
N SER A 41 -29.75 -2.52 4.10
CA SER A 41 -29.08 -1.29 3.65
C SER A 41 -27.59 -1.50 3.39
N ASP A 42 -27.02 -2.64 3.75
CA ASP A 42 -25.61 -2.93 3.54
C ASP A 42 -25.38 -3.54 2.16
N LYS A 43 -24.52 -2.95 1.37
CA LYS A 43 -24.14 -3.44 0.04
C LYS A 43 -22.66 -3.76 -0.02
N LEU A 44 -22.34 -4.95 -0.51
CA LEU A 44 -20.97 -5.31 -0.83
C LEU A 44 -20.52 -4.49 -2.03
N VAL A 45 -19.40 -3.78 -1.87
CA VAL A 45 -18.85 -2.89 -2.90
C VAL A 45 -17.40 -3.19 -3.16
N ARG A 46 -16.99 -2.84 -4.38
CA ARG A 46 -15.60 -2.94 -4.82
C ARG A 46 -15.18 -1.62 -5.46
N PHE A 47 -13.95 -1.19 -5.20
CA PHE A 47 -13.40 -0.01 -5.84
C PHE A 47 -13.05 -0.32 -7.31
N ASP A 48 -13.68 0.43 -8.21
CA ASP A 48 -13.37 0.38 -9.64
C ASP A 48 -12.33 1.46 -9.97
N THR A 49 -11.16 1.00 -10.42
CA THR A 49 -10.04 1.90 -10.76
C THR A 49 -10.28 2.73 -12.02
N LYS A 50 -11.21 2.33 -12.89
CA LYS A 50 -11.56 3.06 -14.11
C LYS A 50 -12.47 4.25 -13.79
N THR A 51 -13.56 3.97 -13.06
CA THR A 51 -14.54 5.00 -12.68
C THR A 51 -14.14 5.79 -11.43
N LYS A 52 -13.11 5.32 -10.70
CA LYS A 52 -12.66 5.91 -9.43
C LYS A 52 -13.74 5.95 -8.35
N SER A 53 -14.66 4.98 -8.39
CA SER A 53 -15.81 4.90 -7.49
C SER A 53 -16.01 3.49 -6.95
N PHE A 54 -16.79 3.39 -5.87
CA PHE A 54 -17.23 2.10 -5.36
C PHE A 54 -18.46 1.64 -6.13
N VAL A 55 -18.39 0.42 -6.65
CA VAL A 55 -19.50 -0.22 -7.38
C VAL A 55 -19.95 -1.46 -6.64
N GLN A 56 -21.26 -1.71 -6.63
CA GLN A 56 -21.82 -2.91 -6.02
C GLN A 56 -21.29 -4.16 -6.73
N CYS A 57 -21.01 -5.21 -5.97
CA CYS A 57 -20.49 -6.46 -6.49
C CYS A 57 -21.13 -7.69 -5.82
N SER A 58 -20.90 -8.86 -6.42
CA SER A 58 -21.32 -10.13 -5.84
C SER A 58 -20.43 -10.52 -4.65
N TYR A 59 -20.92 -11.40 -3.79
CA TYR A 59 -20.23 -11.91 -2.62
C TYR A 59 -18.82 -12.43 -2.95
N ASP A 60 -18.68 -13.23 -4.01
CA ASP A 60 -17.40 -13.82 -4.39
C ASP A 60 -16.36 -12.80 -4.86
N ARG A 61 -16.84 -11.65 -5.36
CA ARG A 61 -15.98 -10.57 -5.86
C ARG A 61 -15.69 -9.50 -4.81
N ALA A 62 -16.37 -9.54 -3.67
CA ALA A 62 -16.23 -8.54 -2.62
C ALA A 62 -14.98 -8.73 -1.77
N LYS A 63 -14.43 -9.93 -1.73
CA LYS A 63 -13.29 -10.26 -0.87
C LYS A 63 -11.98 -9.83 -1.51
N TYR A 64 -11.15 -9.20 -0.71
CA TYR A 64 -9.79 -8.84 -1.01
C TYR A 64 -8.84 -9.61 -0.10
N LEU A 65 -7.65 -9.88 -0.57
CA LEU A 65 -6.54 -10.37 0.26
C LEU A 65 -5.76 -9.17 0.80
N PHE A 66 -5.15 -9.34 1.95
CA PHE A 66 -4.23 -8.34 2.51
C PHE A 66 -3.13 -7.99 1.51
N THR A 67 -2.72 -6.73 1.53
CA THR A 67 -1.46 -6.33 0.91
C THR A 67 -0.33 -6.91 1.73
N THR A 68 0.40 -7.87 1.16
CA THR A 68 1.54 -8.52 1.80
C THR A 68 2.82 -8.04 1.15
N ILE A 69 3.72 -7.53 1.97
CA ILE A 69 5.04 -7.03 1.58
C ILE A 69 6.08 -8.00 2.14
N PRO A 70 6.74 -8.82 1.32
CA PRO A 70 7.78 -9.71 1.79
C PRO A 70 9.03 -8.97 2.30
N GLU A 71 9.92 -9.68 2.96
CA GLU A 71 11.25 -9.16 3.30
C GLU A 71 12.01 -8.73 2.04
N ASN A 72 12.75 -7.64 2.12
CA ASN A 72 13.45 -6.99 1.00
C ASN A 72 12.54 -6.42 -0.11
N TRP A 73 11.25 -6.25 0.18
CA TRP A 73 10.29 -5.55 -0.65
C TRP A 73 9.75 -4.32 0.08
N TYR A 74 9.10 -3.44 -0.65
CA TYR A 74 8.38 -2.30 -0.10
C TYR A 74 7.09 -2.05 -0.87
N ALA A 75 6.15 -1.38 -0.25
CA ALA A 75 4.93 -0.92 -0.92
C ALA A 75 4.90 0.60 -0.97
N ILE A 76 4.49 1.14 -2.12
CA ILE A 76 4.07 2.53 -2.22
C ILE A 76 2.58 2.56 -1.85
N LEU A 77 2.27 3.06 -0.66
CA LEU A 77 0.91 3.27 -0.18
C LEU A 77 0.46 4.68 -0.50
N LYS A 78 -0.58 4.81 -1.31
CA LYS A 78 -1.24 6.09 -1.62
C LYS A 78 -2.38 6.34 -0.66
N ASN A 79 -2.60 7.62 -0.35
CA ASN A 79 -3.60 8.08 0.59
C ASN A 79 -3.44 7.40 1.97
N PRO A 80 -2.27 7.51 2.61
CA PRO A 80 -2.09 6.97 3.95
C PRO A 80 -3.04 7.64 4.94
N VAL A 81 -3.21 7.05 6.12
CA VAL A 81 -3.85 7.71 7.27
C VAL A 81 -2.78 8.23 8.20
N GLU A 82 -3.15 9.14 9.08
CA GLU A 82 -2.28 9.65 10.12
C GLU A 82 -1.76 8.48 10.99
N ASP A 83 -0.51 8.54 11.41
CA ASP A 83 0.20 7.48 12.17
C ASP A 83 0.33 6.12 11.45
N ASN A 84 0.13 6.07 10.13
CA ASN A 84 0.23 4.85 9.30
C ASN A 84 -0.60 3.67 9.83
N LYS A 85 -1.72 3.96 10.47
CA LYS A 85 -2.62 2.92 10.97
C LYS A 85 -3.30 2.18 9.82
N HIS A 86 -3.52 0.90 10.04
CA HIS A 86 -4.27 0.04 9.13
C HIS A 86 -5.57 -0.44 9.78
N PRO A 87 -6.57 -0.89 8.99
CA PRO A 87 -7.75 -1.51 9.53
C PRO A 87 -7.41 -2.67 10.46
N LYS A 88 -8.10 -2.77 11.60
CA LYS A 88 -7.79 -3.77 12.63
C LYS A 88 -8.29 -5.16 12.23
N THR A 89 -7.43 -6.16 12.37
CA THR A 89 -7.77 -7.57 12.14
C THR A 89 -8.88 -8.03 13.09
N GLY A 90 -9.83 -8.80 12.57
CA GLY A 90 -10.96 -9.34 13.33
C GLY A 90 -12.02 -8.30 13.70
N THR A 91 -11.93 -7.07 13.17
CA THR A 91 -12.87 -6.00 13.47
C THR A 91 -13.89 -5.84 12.34
N ALA A 92 -15.16 -5.85 12.71
CA ALA A 92 -16.27 -5.50 11.81
C ALA A 92 -16.50 -3.98 11.82
N ASN A 93 -16.97 -3.44 10.69
CA ASN A 93 -17.31 -2.02 10.55
C ASN A 93 -16.16 -1.06 10.93
N THR A 94 -14.94 -1.40 10.54
CA THR A 94 -13.80 -0.49 10.67
C THR A 94 -14.00 0.68 9.72
N LEU A 95 -14.32 1.85 10.27
CA LEU A 95 -14.45 3.08 9.51
C LEU A 95 -13.06 3.60 9.12
N PRO A 96 -12.94 4.22 7.94
CA PRO A 96 -11.70 4.89 7.58
C PRO A 96 -11.45 6.04 8.56
N GLU A 97 -10.22 6.15 9.02
CA GLU A 97 -9.72 7.40 9.57
C GLU A 97 -9.54 8.40 8.42
N ASP A 98 -9.29 9.68 8.72
CA ASP A 98 -9.06 10.68 7.69
C ASP A 98 -7.86 10.29 6.84
N VAL A 99 -8.10 9.96 5.59
CA VAL A 99 -7.05 9.63 4.64
C VAL A 99 -6.42 10.91 4.10
N LEU A 100 -5.09 10.94 4.07
CA LEU A 100 -4.30 12.06 3.56
C LEU A 100 -4.25 11.99 2.03
N VAL A 101 -5.31 12.49 1.39
CA VAL A 101 -5.50 12.39 -0.07
C VAL A 101 -4.36 13.06 -0.83
N GLY A 102 -3.82 12.33 -1.81
CA GLY A 102 -2.72 12.80 -2.67
C GLY A 102 -1.33 12.53 -2.11
N GLN A 103 -1.21 12.15 -0.85
CA GLN A 103 0.07 11.74 -0.27
C GLN A 103 0.42 10.28 -0.62
N LYS A 104 1.70 9.97 -0.54
CA LYS A 104 2.22 8.60 -0.68
C LYS A 104 3.34 8.36 0.31
N ILE A 105 3.38 7.14 0.85
CA ILE A 105 4.45 6.70 1.74
C ILE A 105 5.03 5.38 1.25
N ASN A 106 6.28 5.12 1.60
CA ASN A 106 6.92 3.83 1.36
C ASN A 106 6.89 3.00 2.65
N VAL A 107 6.17 1.88 2.61
CA VAL A 107 6.08 0.92 3.71
C VAL A 107 7.03 -0.23 3.41
N ARG A 108 7.98 -0.48 4.31
CA ARG A 108 8.98 -1.54 4.14
C ARG A 108 8.47 -2.87 4.71
N GLY A 109 8.74 -3.98 4.03
CA GLY A 109 8.47 -5.32 4.54
C GLY A 109 9.47 -5.81 5.60
N PRO A 110 9.11 -6.90 6.31
CA PRO A 110 7.89 -7.69 6.13
C PRO A 110 6.66 -7.06 6.81
N GLU A 111 5.58 -6.90 6.07
CA GLU A 111 4.31 -6.35 6.57
C GLU A 111 3.12 -6.98 5.83
N SER A 112 1.96 -7.06 6.49
CA SER A 112 0.73 -7.55 5.88
C SER A 112 -0.48 -6.86 6.49
N PHE A 113 -1.31 -6.19 5.68
CA PHE A 113 -2.41 -5.38 6.17
C PHE A 113 -3.55 -5.22 5.14
N ALA A 114 -4.73 -4.91 5.65
CA ALA A 114 -5.87 -4.47 4.85
C ALA A 114 -5.79 -2.97 4.55
N LEU A 115 -6.48 -2.53 3.51
CA LEU A 115 -6.53 -1.13 3.11
C LEU A 115 -7.87 -0.49 3.52
N TYR A 116 -7.83 0.74 4.00
CA TYR A 116 -9.03 1.56 4.12
C TYR A 116 -9.62 1.89 2.75
N PRO A 117 -10.94 2.18 2.66
CA PRO A 117 -11.54 2.69 1.44
C PRO A 117 -10.79 3.93 0.91
N GLY A 118 -10.42 3.92 -0.37
CA GLY A 118 -9.68 5.01 -0.99
C GLY A 118 -8.15 4.90 -0.92
N GLN A 119 -7.61 3.95 -0.19
CA GLN A 119 -6.18 3.64 -0.21
C GLN A 119 -5.83 2.71 -1.39
N MET A 120 -4.62 2.84 -1.88
CA MET A 120 -4.05 1.96 -2.91
C MET A 120 -2.60 1.63 -2.56
N ALA A 121 -2.22 0.37 -2.70
CA ALA A 121 -0.86 -0.08 -2.48
C ALA A 121 -0.28 -0.73 -3.74
N LYS A 122 0.99 -0.44 -4.02
CA LYS A 122 1.76 -1.12 -5.07
C LYS A 122 3.00 -1.72 -4.44
N VAL A 123 3.07 -3.06 -4.39
CA VAL A 123 4.21 -3.78 -3.83
C VAL A 123 5.31 -3.90 -4.88
N ILE A 124 6.53 -3.55 -4.50
CA ILE A 124 7.72 -3.47 -5.36
C ILE A 124 8.88 -4.17 -4.67
N ARG A 125 9.65 -4.93 -5.42
CA ARG A 125 10.89 -5.52 -4.93
C ARG A 125 11.93 -4.43 -4.68
N GLY A 126 12.71 -4.56 -3.60
CA GLY A 126 13.87 -3.72 -3.37
C GLY A 126 14.88 -3.83 -4.53
N HIS A 127 15.59 -2.77 -4.79
CA HIS A 127 16.47 -2.63 -5.96
C HIS A 127 17.84 -3.24 -5.66
N ALA A 128 18.12 -4.41 -6.26
CA ALA A 128 19.44 -5.01 -6.22
C ALA A 128 20.31 -4.44 -7.35
N LEU A 129 21.53 -4.05 -7.03
CA LEU A 129 22.50 -3.44 -7.95
C LEU A 129 23.77 -4.29 -8.06
N ARG A 130 24.23 -4.50 -9.28
CA ARG A 130 25.55 -5.06 -9.55
C ARG A 130 26.58 -3.92 -9.60
N SER A 131 27.86 -4.23 -9.43
CA SER A 131 28.94 -3.24 -9.42
C SER A 131 29.04 -2.38 -10.68
N ASN A 132 28.56 -2.88 -11.82
CA ASN A 132 28.53 -2.14 -13.09
C ASN A 132 27.19 -1.42 -13.36
N GLN A 133 26.29 -1.37 -12.38
CA GLN A 133 24.96 -0.75 -12.49
C GLN A 133 24.89 0.50 -11.62
N TYR A 134 23.94 1.36 -11.94
CA TYR A 134 23.54 2.48 -11.12
C TYR A 134 22.01 2.63 -11.16
N LEU A 135 21.47 3.25 -10.14
CA LEU A 135 20.06 3.56 -10.01
C LEU A 135 19.88 5.07 -9.91
N LEU A 136 18.92 5.61 -10.65
CA LEU A 136 18.52 7.00 -10.52
C LEU A 136 17.29 7.10 -9.62
N ALA A 137 17.37 7.96 -8.64
CA ALA A 137 16.24 8.28 -7.77
C ALA A 137 16.03 9.80 -7.72
N ARG A 138 14.78 10.22 -7.55
CA ARG A 138 14.39 11.62 -7.45
C ARG A 138 13.75 11.90 -6.11
N VAL A 139 14.18 12.99 -5.48
CA VAL A 139 13.54 13.51 -4.27
C VAL A 139 12.31 14.33 -4.68
N TYR A 140 11.11 13.84 -4.37
CA TYR A 140 9.88 14.59 -4.63
C TYR A 140 9.37 15.32 -3.38
N GLU A 141 9.78 14.89 -2.18
CA GLU A 141 9.41 15.50 -0.91
C GLU A 141 10.55 15.39 0.10
N ALA A 142 11.34 16.45 0.19
CA ALA A 142 12.56 16.45 1.00
C ALA A 142 12.28 16.33 2.51
N ALA A 143 11.19 16.90 3.02
CA ALA A 143 10.83 16.81 4.44
C ALA A 143 10.65 15.34 4.86
N SER A 144 9.86 14.58 4.12
CA SER A 144 9.67 13.15 4.37
C SER A 144 10.95 12.35 4.14
N ALA A 145 11.71 12.65 3.09
CA ALA A 145 12.96 11.95 2.80
C ALA A 145 14.03 12.13 3.89
N ASN A 146 14.05 13.28 4.55
CA ASN A 146 14.98 13.57 5.64
C ASN A 146 14.51 12.98 6.99
N SER A 147 13.20 12.75 7.17
CA SER A 147 12.65 12.21 8.41
C SER A 147 12.51 10.69 8.41
N HIS A 148 12.40 10.05 7.23
CA HIS A 148 12.25 8.62 7.08
C HIS A 148 13.56 7.97 6.60
N LYS A 149 13.90 6.84 7.21
CA LYS A 149 15.09 6.08 6.79
C LYS A 149 14.70 5.08 5.69
N GLY A 150 15.36 5.17 4.55
CA GLY A 150 15.38 4.09 3.56
C GLY A 150 16.28 2.94 4.02
N GLU A 151 16.54 2.01 3.14
CA GLU A 151 17.50 0.94 3.38
C GLU A 151 18.53 0.92 2.26
N MET A 152 19.81 1.01 2.65
CA MET A 152 20.95 0.81 1.77
C MET A 152 21.85 -0.26 2.38
N ARG A 153 22.31 -1.20 1.55
CA ARG A 153 23.29 -2.20 1.96
C ARG A 153 24.46 -2.22 0.99
N ASP A 154 25.67 -2.41 1.51
CA ASP A 154 26.89 -2.63 0.74
C ASP A 154 26.94 -4.06 0.15
N ALA A 155 28.05 -4.42 -0.48
CA ALA A 155 28.25 -5.74 -1.08
C ALA A 155 28.35 -6.86 -0.03
N GLU A 156 28.77 -6.54 1.16
CA GLU A 156 28.87 -7.44 2.33
C GLU A 156 27.54 -7.59 3.07
N GLY A 157 26.51 -6.79 2.71
CA GLY A 157 25.17 -6.81 3.32
C GLY A 157 25.04 -5.92 4.56
N ASN A 158 26.06 -5.10 4.88
CA ASN A 158 25.99 -4.15 5.98
C ASN A 158 25.09 -2.97 5.63
N ILE A 159 24.38 -2.44 6.63
CA ILE A 159 23.55 -1.25 6.46
C ILE A 159 24.47 -0.02 6.32
N VAL A 160 24.31 0.69 5.22
CA VAL A 160 24.96 1.97 4.97
C VAL A 160 24.06 3.11 5.40
N GLU A 161 24.56 4.00 6.25
CA GLU A 161 23.79 5.16 6.67
C GLU A 161 23.56 6.13 5.53
N THR A 162 22.31 6.53 5.34
CA THR A 162 21.94 7.54 4.35
C THR A 162 22.26 8.94 4.85
N LYS A 163 22.86 9.75 4.01
CA LYS A 163 23.02 11.18 4.29
C LYS A 163 21.64 11.85 4.33
N SER A 164 21.35 12.55 5.40
CA SER A 164 20.12 13.32 5.57
C SER A 164 20.38 14.78 5.24
N ASN A 165 20.14 15.20 4.03
CA ASN A 165 20.09 16.61 3.60
C ASN A 165 19.57 16.67 2.15
N TYR A 166 18.47 15.99 1.91
CA TYR A 166 17.83 15.98 0.61
C TYR A 166 17.13 17.31 0.31
N VAL A 167 17.11 17.70 -0.95
CA VAL A 167 16.43 18.90 -1.46
C VAL A 167 15.40 18.46 -2.52
N ASN A 168 14.23 19.11 -2.54
CA ASN A 168 13.20 18.82 -3.55
C ASN A 168 13.74 18.97 -4.98
N GLY A 169 13.43 17.98 -5.82
CA GLY A 169 13.91 17.91 -7.20
C GLY A 169 15.33 17.34 -7.37
N GLN A 170 16.05 17.06 -6.30
CA GLN A 170 17.37 16.46 -6.35
C GLN A 170 17.35 15.10 -7.02
N ILE A 171 18.28 14.86 -7.93
CA ILE A 171 18.54 13.55 -8.54
C ILE A 171 19.68 12.88 -7.78
N LEU A 172 19.44 11.65 -7.36
CA LEU A 172 20.42 10.81 -6.68
C LEU A 172 20.89 9.73 -7.64
N VAL A 173 22.20 9.55 -7.71
CA VAL A 173 22.83 8.44 -8.44
C VAL A 173 23.35 7.46 -7.41
N ILE A 174 22.71 6.30 -7.30
CA ILE A 174 23.10 5.23 -6.38
C ILE A 174 23.92 4.23 -7.19
N LYS A 175 25.21 4.12 -6.88
CA LYS A 175 26.15 3.31 -7.64
C LYS A 175 26.25 1.90 -7.05
N GLY A 176 26.17 0.90 -7.90
CA GLY A 176 26.33 -0.50 -7.51
C GLY A 176 27.74 -0.86 -7.01
N THR A 177 28.72 0.01 -7.23
CA THR A 177 30.06 -0.12 -6.62
C THR A 177 30.08 0.15 -5.12
N GLU A 178 29.09 0.88 -4.61
CA GLU A 178 29.00 1.31 -3.21
C GLU A 178 27.82 0.63 -2.51
N ILE A 179 26.71 0.43 -3.25
CA ILE A 179 25.43 -0.07 -2.72
C ILE A 179 24.96 -1.25 -3.55
N SER A 180 24.81 -2.42 -2.94
CA SER A 180 24.29 -3.63 -3.59
C SER A 180 22.78 -3.77 -3.52
N PHE A 181 22.14 -3.08 -2.55
CA PHE A 181 20.69 -3.14 -2.34
C PHE A 181 20.13 -1.81 -1.83
N TYR A 182 18.98 -1.40 -2.38
CA TYR A 182 18.35 -0.14 -2.06
C TYR A 182 16.82 -0.25 -1.95
N ILE A 183 16.26 0.29 -0.86
CA ILE A 183 14.84 0.62 -0.71
C ILE A 183 14.73 2.12 -0.43
N PRO A 184 14.02 2.90 -1.28
CA PRO A 184 13.88 4.33 -1.08
C PRO A 184 13.06 4.66 0.18
N PRO A 185 13.43 5.70 0.94
CA PRO A 185 12.58 6.24 1.99
C PRO A 185 11.34 6.91 1.38
N THR A 186 10.34 7.19 2.21
CA THR A 186 9.25 8.10 1.82
C THR A 186 9.84 9.43 1.37
N GLY A 187 9.30 10.01 0.31
CA GLY A 187 9.81 11.27 -0.27
C GLY A 187 10.81 11.08 -1.41
N ILE A 188 11.27 9.84 -1.67
CA ILE A 188 12.14 9.50 -2.79
C ILE A 188 11.46 8.45 -3.67
N GLU A 189 11.54 8.64 -4.98
CA GLU A 189 11.07 7.66 -5.97
C GLU A 189 12.21 7.26 -6.91
N VAL A 190 12.21 6.00 -7.29
CA VAL A 190 13.15 5.48 -8.30
C VAL A 190 12.61 5.87 -9.67
N VAL A 191 13.48 6.50 -10.46
CA VAL A 191 13.18 6.85 -11.85
C VAL A 191 13.30 5.58 -12.67
N ALA A 192 12.20 5.12 -13.28
CA ALA A 192 12.25 4.01 -14.22
C ALA A 192 13.12 4.44 -15.43
N ILE A 193 14.22 3.75 -15.65
CA ILE A 193 14.93 3.84 -16.93
C ILE A 193 14.10 2.94 -17.86
N ASP A 194 13.47 3.54 -18.88
CA ASP A 194 12.93 2.78 -20.01
C ASP A 194 14.12 2.12 -20.73
N ASN A 195 14.44 0.90 -20.33
CA ASN A 195 15.24 0.02 -21.15
C ASN A 195 14.39 -0.42 -22.34
N ASN A 196 14.15 0.47 -23.29
CA ASN A 196 13.77 0.12 -24.64
C ASN A 196 15.01 -0.44 -25.36
N ASP A 197 15.52 -1.54 -24.86
CA ASP A 197 16.36 -2.42 -25.67
C ASP A 197 15.42 -3.39 -26.41
N SER A 198 14.83 -2.85 -27.46
CA SER A 198 14.37 -3.63 -28.61
C SER A 198 15.59 -4.22 -29.29
N ASN A 199 15.81 -5.50 -29.16
CA ASN A 199 16.41 -6.38 -30.17
C ASN A 199 15.90 -7.80 -29.97
#